data_0303b3c07720a950297a932c8bcec963
#
_entry.id   0303b3c07720a950297a932c8bcec963
#
_cell.length_a   1.000
_cell.length_b   1.000
_cell.length_c   1.000
_cell.angle_alpha   90.00
_cell.angle_beta   90.00
_cell.angle_gamma   90.00
#
_symmetry.space_group_name_H-M   'P 1'
#
loop_
_entity.id
_entity.type
_entity.pdbx_description
1 polymer ?
#
loop_
_entity_poly.entity_id
_entity_poly.type
_entity_poly.pdbx_seq_one_letter_code
_entity_poly.pdbx_strand_id
1 'polypeptide(L)'
;MPLAFAMALDVPVADLLAAIGHDGGEIVFPSLPEPLCRRCFHVQELIQVALARGFAVTPIELFPVLQPTEIGPFHKTVLYTDNNWRRFEAAIQTSRGVVDGTGARLGHTVAYDHGRIYDPRGPVYDYSRLACEAHQFYTRCAWRIDPVGERACE
;
A
#
# COMPACT_ATOMS: atom_id res chain seq x y z
N MET A 1 0.51 -5.06 5.06
CA MET A 1 1.19 -3.76 4.88
C MET A 1 2.70 -3.87 5.07
N PRO A 2 3.28 -4.35 6.19
CA PRO A 2 4.74 -4.39 6.35
C PRO A 2 5.48 -5.13 5.24
N LEU A 3 4.98 -6.28 4.79
CA LEU A 3 5.62 -7.06 3.74
C LEU A 3 5.71 -6.28 2.41
N ALA A 4 4.67 -5.53 2.04
CA ALA A 4 4.72 -4.69 0.84
C ALA A 4 5.75 -3.55 0.98
N PHE A 5 5.85 -2.92 2.17
CA PHE A 5 6.90 -1.93 2.41
C PHE A 5 8.29 -2.54 2.40
N ALA A 6 8.49 -3.72 3.00
CA ALA A 6 9.75 -4.44 2.96
C ALA A 6 10.20 -4.74 1.52
N MET A 7 9.26 -5.18 0.67
CA MET A 7 9.49 -5.40 -0.77
C MET A 7 9.85 -4.10 -1.49
N ALA A 8 9.12 -3.01 -1.23
CA ALA A 8 9.38 -1.71 -1.86
C ALA A 8 10.69 -1.06 -1.41
N LEU A 9 11.15 -1.33 -0.19
CA LEU A 9 12.42 -0.84 0.37
C LEU A 9 13.60 -1.77 0.06
N ASP A 10 13.34 -2.96 -0.48
CA ASP A 10 14.33 -4.01 -0.70
C ASP A 10 15.06 -4.42 0.58
N VAL A 11 14.29 -4.67 1.64
CA VAL A 11 14.81 -5.08 2.95
C VAL A 11 14.09 -6.33 3.45
N PRO A 12 14.73 -7.16 4.28
CA PRO A 12 14.06 -8.25 4.96
C PRO A 12 12.89 -7.73 5.82
N VAL A 13 11.75 -8.40 5.80
CA VAL A 13 10.60 -8.01 6.63
C VAL A 13 10.92 -8.05 8.12
N ALA A 14 11.79 -8.96 8.55
CA ALA A 14 12.25 -9.04 9.94
C ALA A 14 12.97 -7.76 10.40
N ASP A 15 13.80 -7.17 9.54
CA ASP A 15 14.51 -5.92 9.83
C ASP A 15 13.56 -4.73 9.89
N LEU A 16 12.51 -4.76 9.05
CA LEU A 16 11.45 -3.74 9.10
C LEU A 16 10.66 -3.84 10.41
N LEU A 17 10.26 -5.04 10.82
CA LEU A 17 9.53 -5.28 12.07
C LEU A 17 10.39 -4.93 13.30
N ALA A 18 11.67 -5.28 13.28
CA ALA A 18 12.60 -4.90 14.34
C ALA A 18 12.72 -3.38 14.48
N ALA A 19 12.75 -2.64 13.35
CA ALA A 19 12.81 -1.18 13.36
C ALA A 19 11.51 -0.53 13.85
N ILE A 20 10.35 -1.15 13.60
CA ILE A 20 9.05 -0.70 14.12
C ILE A 20 8.93 -0.99 15.62
N GLY A 21 9.54 -2.08 16.10
CA GLY A 21 9.53 -2.47 17.51
C GLY A 21 8.33 -3.30 17.96
N HIS A 22 7.47 -3.76 17.03
CA HIS A 22 6.37 -4.68 17.32
C HIS A 22 5.96 -5.49 16.08
N ASP A 23 5.24 -6.58 16.30
CA ASP A 23 4.73 -7.47 15.24
C ASP A 23 3.25 -7.21 14.85
N GLY A 24 2.62 -6.21 15.47
CA GLY A 24 1.20 -5.86 15.24
C GLY A 24 0.22 -6.84 15.90
N GLY A 25 0.69 -7.86 16.59
CA GLY A 25 -0.15 -8.93 17.16
C GLY A 25 -0.73 -8.62 18.53
N GLU A 26 -0.28 -7.56 19.21
CA GLU A 26 -0.77 -7.16 20.52
C GLU A 26 -2.28 -6.87 20.51
N ILE A 27 -3.01 -7.40 21.49
CA ILE A 27 -4.44 -7.11 21.66
C ILE A 27 -4.58 -5.78 22.40
N VAL A 28 -5.05 -4.75 21.70
CA VAL A 28 -5.26 -3.39 22.22
C VAL A 28 -6.75 -3.02 22.37
N PHE A 29 -7.62 -3.74 21.69
CA PHE A 29 -9.08 -3.55 21.74
C PHE A 29 -9.80 -4.87 22.00
N PRO A 30 -9.71 -5.45 23.24
CA PRO A 30 -10.19 -6.80 23.51
C PRO A 30 -11.68 -7.01 23.31
N SER A 31 -12.48 -5.95 23.23
CA SER A 31 -13.92 -6.01 22.94
C SER A 31 -14.25 -6.16 21.44
N LEU A 32 -13.27 -6.01 20.56
CA LEU A 32 -13.48 -6.15 19.13
C LEU A 32 -13.15 -7.56 18.65
N PRO A 33 -13.82 -8.05 17.59
CA PRO A 33 -13.48 -9.34 16.98
C PRO A 33 -12.14 -9.31 16.23
N GLU A 34 -11.53 -10.47 16.02
CA GLU A 34 -10.36 -10.61 15.15
C GLU A 34 -10.66 -10.14 13.71
N PRO A 35 -9.72 -9.43 13.05
CA PRO A 35 -8.42 -8.96 13.54
C PRO A 35 -8.46 -7.55 14.15
N LEU A 36 -9.65 -6.95 14.33
CA LEU A 36 -9.82 -5.57 14.77
C LEU A 36 -9.38 -5.33 16.23
N CYS A 37 -9.30 -6.41 17.03
CA CYS A 37 -8.81 -6.34 18.40
C CYS A 37 -7.30 -6.09 18.49
N ARG A 38 -6.55 -6.29 17.39
CA ARG A 38 -5.09 -6.20 17.38
C ARG A 38 -4.59 -4.81 17.03
N ARG A 39 -3.39 -4.51 17.52
CA ARG A 39 -2.67 -3.25 17.25
C ARG A 39 -2.52 -2.97 15.75
N CYS A 40 -2.26 -4.02 14.93
CA CYS A 40 -1.93 -3.89 13.52
C CYS A 40 -0.74 -2.93 13.26
N PHE A 41 -0.65 -2.37 12.06
CA PHE A 41 0.42 -1.43 11.67
C PHE A 41 -0.21 -0.17 11.09
N HIS A 42 0.28 0.98 11.53
CA HIS A 42 -0.05 2.25 10.92
C HIS A 42 0.96 2.60 9.81
N VAL A 43 0.47 3.19 8.74
CA VAL A 43 1.34 3.59 7.62
C VAL A 43 2.45 4.56 8.08
N GLN A 44 2.18 5.42 9.06
CA GLN A 44 3.16 6.35 9.60
C GLN A 44 4.38 5.65 10.22
N GLU A 45 4.20 4.51 10.86
CA GLU A 45 5.31 3.72 11.43
C GLU A 45 6.24 3.24 10.31
N LEU A 46 5.66 2.78 9.21
CA LEU A 46 6.39 2.33 8.03
C LEU A 46 7.08 3.48 7.28
N ILE A 47 6.41 4.63 7.18
CA ILE A 47 6.99 5.86 6.63
C ILE A 47 8.19 6.31 7.46
N GLN A 48 8.10 6.29 8.79
CA GLN A 48 9.22 6.66 9.67
C GLN A 48 10.43 5.74 9.47
N VAL A 49 10.21 4.43 9.34
CA VAL A 49 11.29 3.49 9.04
C VAL A 49 11.91 3.75 7.67
N ALA A 50 11.11 4.04 6.65
CA ALA A 50 11.59 4.39 5.32
C ALA A 50 12.45 5.67 5.36
N LEU A 51 11.98 6.72 6.03
CA LEU A 51 12.71 7.97 6.21
C LEU A 51 14.04 7.76 6.95
N ALA A 52 14.03 6.98 8.03
CA ALA A 52 15.25 6.65 8.80
C ALA A 52 16.28 5.87 7.96
N ARG A 53 15.84 5.21 6.90
CA ARG A 53 16.70 4.47 5.94
C ARG A 53 17.08 5.29 4.71
N GLY A 54 16.79 6.59 4.69
CA GLY A 54 17.16 7.48 3.60
C GLY A 54 16.22 7.42 2.39
N PHE A 55 14.95 7.08 2.59
CA PHE A 55 13.93 7.13 1.55
C PHE A 55 12.95 8.27 1.83
N ALA A 56 12.58 9.01 0.78
CA ALA A 56 11.42 9.89 0.82
C ALA A 56 10.16 9.08 0.51
N VAL A 57 9.08 9.36 1.22
CA VAL A 57 7.77 8.73 0.98
C VAL A 57 6.76 9.81 0.64
N THR A 58 6.26 9.76 -0.59
CA THR A 58 5.32 10.76 -1.12
C THR A 58 3.96 10.10 -1.40
N PRO A 59 2.86 10.59 -0.84
CA PRO A 59 1.53 10.08 -1.15
C PRO A 59 1.17 10.40 -2.59
N ILE A 60 0.55 9.43 -3.27
CA ILE A 60 -0.08 9.60 -4.58
C ILE A 60 -1.59 9.55 -4.34
N GLU A 61 -2.25 10.68 -4.51
CA GLU A 61 -3.68 10.80 -4.27
C GLU A 61 -4.47 10.39 -5.50
N LEU A 62 -5.44 9.52 -5.32
CA LEU A 62 -6.33 9.06 -6.37
C LEU A 62 -7.66 9.82 -6.39
N PHE A 63 -7.99 10.54 -5.32
CA PHE A 63 -9.28 11.23 -5.14
C PHE A 63 -10.48 10.34 -5.54
N PRO A 64 -10.64 9.18 -4.90
CA PRO A 64 -11.72 8.29 -5.25
C PRO A 64 -13.06 8.89 -4.84
N VAL A 65 -14.04 8.82 -5.73
CA VAL A 65 -15.43 9.04 -5.35
C VAL A 65 -15.94 7.75 -4.71
N LEU A 66 -16.13 7.76 -3.41
CA LEU A 66 -16.68 6.63 -2.68
C LEU A 66 -18.20 6.61 -2.88
N GLN A 67 -18.71 5.63 -3.61
CA GLN A 67 -20.14 5.31 -3.58
C GLN A 67 -20.37 4.17 -2.58
N PRO A 68 -21.34 4.29 -1.69
CA PRO A 68 -21.78 3.18 -0.87
C PRO A 68 -22.43 2.14 -1.78
N THR A 69 -21.84 0.96 -1.88
CA THR A 69 -22.48 -0.21 -2.50
C THR A 69 -22.53 -1.31 -1.46
N GLU A 70 -23.62 -2.05 -1.47
CA GLU A 70 -23.87 -3.18 -0.58
C GLU A 70 -23.06 -4.43 -0.99
N ILE A 71 -21.74 -4.30 -1.09
CA ILE A 71 -20.89 -5.48 -1.19
C ILE A 71 -20.32 -5.76 0.19
N GLY A 72 -21.18 -6.24 1.09
CA GLY A 72 -20.84 -6.55 2.47
C GLY A 72 -20.61 -5.31 3.36
N PRO A 73 -20.47 -5.49 4.67
CA PRO A 73 -20.45 -4.40 5.66
C PRO A 73 -19.20 -3.50 5.57
N PHE A 74 -18.19 -3.86 4.78
CA PHE A 74 -16.92 -3.16 4.70
C PHE A 74 -16.51 -2.71 3.29
N HIS A 75 -17.31 -2.98 2.27
CA HIS A 75 -16.95 -2.66 0.88
C HIS A 75 -17.74 -1.47 0.37
N LYS A 76 -17.03 -0.37 0.16
CA LYS A 76 -17.50 0.76 -0.64
C LYS A 76 -16.92 0.61 -2.04
N THR A 77 -17.75 0.66 -3.07
CA THR A 77 -17.24 0.74 -4.43
C THR A 77 -16.56 2.08 -4.62
N VAL A 78 -15.31 2.01 -5.04
CA VAL A 78 -14.54 3.19 -5.39
C VAL A 78 -14.77 3.46 -6.87
N LEU A 79 -15.46 4.56 -7.19
CA LEU A 79 -15.56 5.04 -8.56
C LEU A 79 -14.41 5.99 -8.84
N TYR A 80 -13.65 5.68 -9.87
CA TYR A 80 -12.62 6.56 -10.38
C TYR A 80 -13.13 7.29 -11.62
N THR A 81 -12.88 8.59 -11.70
CA THR A 81 -12.98 9.26 -13.01
C THR A 81 -11.81 8.76 -13.88
N ASP A 82 -12.03 8.64 -15.19
CA ASP A 82 -10.99 8.17 -16.10
C ASP A 82 -9.72 9.02 -16.07
N ASN A 83 -9.86 10.33 -15.86
CA ASN A 83 -8.71 11.22 -15.75
C ASN A 83 -7.88 10.97 -14.48
N ASN A 84 -8.53 10.76 -13.34
CA ASN A 84 -7.83 10.48 -12.09
C ASN A 84 -7.14 9.12 -12.17
N TRP A 85 -7.79 8.13 -12.75
CA TRP A 85 -7.20 6.82 -12.96
C TRP A 85 -5.94 6.89 -13.84
N ARG A 86 -6.00 7.57 -14.99
CA ARG A 86 -4.86 7.71 -15.91
C ARG A 86 -3.65 8.40 -15.25
N ARG A 87 -3.89 9.45 -14.45
CA ARG A 87 -2.82 10.12 -13.70
C ARG A 87 -2.18 9.21 -12.67
N PHE A 88 -3.00 8.48 -11.94
CA PHE A 88 -2.55 7.54 -10.95
C PHE A 88 -1.77 6.39 -11.59
N GLU A 89 -2.29 5.81 -12.67
CA GLU A 89 -1.63 4.76 -13.43
C GLU A 89 -0.29 5.25 -13.98
N ALA A 90 -0.21 6.45 -14.54
CA ALA A 90 1.04 7.03 -15.01
C ALA A 90 2.06 7.21 -13.88
N ALA A 91 1.63 7.60 -12.68
CA ALA A 91 2.50 7.70 -11.51
C ALA A 91 3.04 6.33 -11.08
N ILE A 92 2.19 5.30 -11.07
CA ILE A 92 2.60 3.91 -10.77
C ILE A 92 3.57 3.38 -11.84
N GLN A 93 3.36 3.70 -13.11
CA GLN A 93 4.23 3.27 -14.22
C GLN A 93 5.64 3.87 -14.16
N THR A 94 5.82 5.03 -13.51
CA THR A 94 7.09 5.78 -13.53
C THR A 94 7.81 5.80 -12.18
N SER A 95 7.31 5.07 -11.18
CA SER A 95 7.88 5.07 -9.83
C SER A 95 7.82 3.70 -9.17
N ARG A 96 8.34 3.61 -7.97
CA ARG A 96 8.23 2.44 -7.09
C ARG A 96 7.59 2.83 -5.75
N GLY A 97 7.00 1.85 -5.07
CA GLY A 97 6.42 2.09 -3.76
C GLY A 97 5.38 1.06 -3.36
N VAL A 98 4.34 1.49 -2.69
CA VAL A 98 3.25 0.63 -2.22
C VAL A 98 1.90 1.20 -2.62
N VAL A 99 0.97 0.31 -2.94
CA VAL A 99 -0.43 0.62 -3.19
C VAL A 99 -1.27 -0.03 -2.10
N ASP A 100 -2.09 0.78 -1.45
CA ASP A 100 -3.08 0.30 -0.50
C ASP A 100 -4.47 0.29 -1.15
N GLY A 101 -5.21 -0.76 -0.86
CA GLY A 101 -6.52 -0.98 -1.43
C GLY A 101 -7.37 -1.93 -0.61
N THR A 102 -8.45 -2.37 -1.21
CA THR A 102 -9.30 -3.41 -0.67
C THR A 102 -9.22 -4.64 -1.56
N GLY A 103 -9.00 -5.80 -0.94
CA GLY A 103 -9.21 -7.09 -1.58
C GLY A 103 -10.65 -7.57 -1.40
N ALA A 104 -10.92 -8.82 -1.77
CA ALA A 104 -12.26 -9.41 -1.68
C ALA A 104 -12.90 -9.39 -0.27
N ARG A 105 -12.10 -9.31 0.79
CA ARG A 105 -12.61 -9.38 2.18
C ARG A 105 -12.04 -8.34 3.14
N LEU A 106 -10.79 -7.87 2.93
CA LEU A 106 -10.06 -7.01 3.86
C LEU A 106 -9.20 -6.00 3.11
N GLY A 107 -8.72 -4.98 3.83
CA GLY A 107 -7.67 -4.10 3.35
C GLY A 107 -6.45 -4.90 2.90
N HIS A 108 -5.84 -4.52 1.81
CA HIS A 108 -4.71 -5.19 1.21
C HIS A 108 -3.71 -4.19 0.66
N THR A 109 -2.43 -4.44 0.90
CA THR A 109 -1.35 -3.56 0.45
C THR A 109 -0.37 -4.39 -0.39
N VAL A 110 -0.03 -3.89 -1.55
CA VAL A 110 0.89 -4.50 -2.51
C VAL A 110 2.08 -3.58 -2.77
N ALA A 111 3.23 -4.15 -3.09
CA ALA A 111 4.35 -3.36 -3.61
C ALA A 111 4.20 -3.16 -5.11
N TYR A 112 4.78 -2.08 -5.64
CA TYR A 112 4.90 -1.86 -7.07
C TYR A 112 6.28 -1.31 -7.43
N ASP A 113 6.69 -1.62 -8.64
CA ASP A 113 7.91 -1.10 -9.24
C ASP A 113 7.69 -0.90 -10.74
N HIS A 114 7.71 0.37 -11.19
CA HIS A 114 7.55 0.77 -12.60
C HIS A 114 6.40 0.05 -13.31
N GLY A 115 5.21 0.11 -12.73
CA GLY A 115 3.99 -0.48 -13.28
C GLY A 115 3.79 -1.96 -12.99
N ARG A 116 4.72 -2.62 -12.33
CA ARG A 116 4.60 -4.02 -11.97
C ARG A 116 4.20 -4.18 -10.51
N ILE A 117 3.14 -4.93 -10.27
CA ILE A 117 2.64 -5.23 -8.93
C ILE A 117 3.27 -6.53 -8.42
N TYR A 118 3.70 -6.48 -7.19
CA TYR A 118 4.19 -7.61 -6.42
C TYR A 118 3.27 -7.81 -5.21
N ASP A 119 2.32 -8.72 -5.37
CA ASP A 119 1.38 -9.03 -4.28
C ASP A 119 2.06 -9.96 -3.27
N PRO A 120 2.13 -9.59 -1.98
CA PRO A 120 2.67 -10.47 -0.94
C PRO A 120 2.00 -11.84 -0.84
N ARG A 121 0.82 -12.02 -1.45
CA ARG A 121 0.11 -13.32 -1.53
C ARG A 121 0.55 -14.19 -2.71
N GLY A 122 1.44 -13.69 -3.58
CA GLY A 122 2.10 -14.46 -4.62
C GLY A 122 1.98 -13.96 -6.06
N PRO A 123 0.83 -13.42 -6.55
CA PRO A 123 0.74 -13.01 -7.94
C PRO A 123 1.61 -11.78 -8.24
N VAL A 124 2.19 -11.80 -9.45
CA VAL A 124 2.88 -10.65 -10.05
C VAL A 124 2.17 -10.33 -11.34
N TYR A 125 1.78 -9.06 -11.52
CA TYR A 125 1.04 -8.62 -12.70
C TYR A 125 1.32 -7.16 -13.04
N ASP A 126 1.07 -6.77 -14.29
CA ASP A 126 1.20 -5.39 -14.72
C ASP A 126 0.01 -4.56 -14.21
N TYR A 127 0.31 -3.38 -13.66
CA TYR A 127 -0.72 -2.51 -13.10
C TYR A 127 -1.62 -1.94 -14.19
N SER A 128 -2.87 -2.28 -14.15
CA SER A 128 -3.94 -1.69 -14.93
C SER A 128 -5.27 -1.85 -14.21
N ARG A 129 -6.27 -1.06 -14.57
CA ARG A 129 -7.61 -1.20 -13.99
C ARG A 129 -8.17 -2.61 -14.16
N LEU A 130 -8.04 -3.17 -15.37
CA LEU A 130 -8.52 -4.53 -15.68
C LEU A 130 -7.79 -5.60 -14.89
N ALA A 131 -6.46 -5.48 -14.74
CA ALA A 131 -5.68 -6.43 -13.96
C ALA A 131 -6.04 -6.35 -12.47
N CYS A 132 -6.19 -5.15 -11.92
CA CYS A 132 -6.63 -4.97 -10.54
C CYS A 132 -8.02 -5.58 -10.31
N GLU A 133 -8.98 -5.33 -11.19
CA GLU A 133 -10.33 -5.93 -11.11
C GLU A 133 -10.27 -7.46 -11.21
N ALA A 134 -9.45 -8.02 -12.11
CA ALA A 134 -9.26 -9.47 -12.24
C ALA A 134 -8.68 -10.11 -10.96
N HIS A 135 -7.80 -9.40 -10.26
CA HIS A 135 -7.25 -9.83 -8.97
C HIS A 135 -8.08 -9.39 -7.76
N GLN A 136 -9.28 -8.84 -7.99
CA GLN A 136 -10.17 -8.33 -6.94
C GLN A 136 -9.46 -7.33 -6.01
N PHE A 137 -8.59 -6.51 -6.56
CA PHE A 137 -7.83 -5.50 -5.85
C PHE A 137 -8.29 -4.11 -6.26
N TYR A 138 -8.87 -3.37 -5.31
CA TYR A 138 -9.41 -2.02 -5.54
C TYR A 138 -8.52 -1.00 -4.85
N THR A 139 -7.74 -0.28 -5.62
CA THR A 139 -6.81 0.74 -5.15
C THR A 139 -7.53 1.88 -4.43
N ARG A 140 -7.00 2.31 -3.28
CA ARG A 140 -7.46 3.48 -2.53
C ARG A 140 -6.46 4.63 -2.56
N CYS A 141 -5.21 4.33 -2.31
CA CYS A 141 -4.11 5.29 -2.30
C CYS A 141 -2.79 4.56 -2.57
N ALA A 142 -1.76 5.32 -2.86
CA ALA A 142 -0.41 4.79 -2.99
C ALA A 142 0.61 5.74 -2.37
N TRP A 143 1.76 5.20 -2.06
CA TRP A 143 2.94 5.96 -1.64
C TRP A 143 4.10 5.61 -2.55
N ARG A 144 4.63 6.63 -3.19
CA ARG A 144 5.89 6.55 -3.91
C ARG A 144 7.03 6.55 -2.90
N ILE A 145 8.03 5.72 -3.12
CA ILE A 145 9.21 5.56 -2.27
C ILE A 145 10.44 5.81 -3.13
N ASP A 146 11.13 6.92 -2.87
CA ASP A 146 12.35 7.31 -3.59
C ASP A 146 13.54 7.32 -2.66
N PRO A 147 14.71 6.80 -3.05
CA PRO A 147 15.91 7.02 -2.28
C PRO A 147 16.22 8.54 -2.24
N VAL A 148 16.51 9.03 -1.05
CA VAL A 148 17.05 10.39 -0.90
C VAL A 148 18.54 10.30 -1.22
N GLY A 149 18.87 10.42 -2.52
CA GLY A 149 20.27 10.44 -2.94
C GLY A 149 20.98 11.69 -2.40
N GLU A 150 22.26 11.55 -2.05
CA GLU A 150 23.17 12.68 -2.03
C GLU A 150 23.06 13.32 -3.41
N ARG A 151 22.48 14.53 -3.49
CA ARG A 151 22.65 15.33 -4.72
C ARG A 151 24.15 15.54 -4.84
N ALA A 152 24.75 14.92 -5.85
CA ALA A 152 26.04 15.39 -6.31
C ALA A 152 25.85 16.88 -6.56
N CYS A 153 26.46 17.72 -5.72
CA CYS A 153 26.60 19.14 -6.01
C CYS A 153 27.57 19.23 -7.18
N GLU A 154 27.05 19.31 -8.40
CA GLU A 154 27.79 19.77 -9.57
C GLU A 154 27.72 21.29 -9.61
#